data_fbcb539aa5461e61298e343117af9d01
#
_entry.id   fbcb539aa5461e61298e343117af9d01
#
_cell.length_a   1.000
_cell.length_b   1.000
_cell.length_c   1.000
_cell.angle_alpha   90.00
_cell.angle_beta   90.00
_cell.angle_gamma   90.00
#
_symmetry.space_group_name_H-M   'P 1'
#
loop_
_entity.id
_entity.type
_entity.pdbx_description
1 polymer ?
#
loop_
_entity_poly.entity_id
_entity_poly.type
_entity_poly.pdbx_seq_one_letter_code
_entity_poly.pdbx_strand_id
1 'polypeptide(L)'
;MAKVNAHATRELDVPTERVLEFLRDYREARPKILTGNYTAYRVEQGGHGQGTVIGYHFAAGGRERDYRLRAQEQDGVLQERDDLSSFVSTWTVVPAGNGGGSSVTLAASWDGAGGIGGIFEGLFAPLGLRRIYAQILDRLAAALGT
;
A
#
# COMPACT_ATOMS: atom_id res chain seq x y z
N MET A 1 11.85 17.98 -9.64
CA MET A 1 12.18 16.58 -9.78
C MET A 1 10.98 15.76 -10.18
N ALA A 2 11.20 14.80 -11.06
CA ALA A 2 10.11 13.98 -11.55
C ALA A 2 9.67 12.98 -10.48
N LYS A 3 8.37 12.83 -10.32
CA LYS A 3 7.79 11.78 -9.51
C LYS A 3 7.80 10.47 -10.27
N VAL A 4 8.13 9.40 -9.57
CA VAL A 4 7.98 8.04 -10.09
C VAL A 4 6.72 7.46 -9.49
N ASN A 5 5.93 6.77 -10.31
CA ASN A 5 4.64 6.22 -9.89
C ASN A 5 4.51 4.75 -10.25
N ALA A 6 3.80 4.03 -9.41
CA ALA A 6 3.37 2.66 -9.71
C ALA A 6 1.97 2.48 -9.14
N HIS A 7 1.10 1.76 -9.85
CA HIS A 7 -0.23 1.47 -9.33
C HIS A 7 -0.81 0.21 -9.92
N ALA A 8 -1.77 -0.36 -9.21
CA ALA A 8 -2.59 -1.47 -9.69
C ALA A 8 -4.02 -1.26 -9.18
N THR A 9 -4.99 -1.75 -9.93
CA THR A 9 -6.40 -1.61 -9.59
C THR A 9 -7.08 -2.96 -9.73
N ARG A 10 -8.03 -3.23 -8.85
CA ARG A 10 -8.85 -4.43 -8.89
C ARG A 10 -10.26 -4.16 -8.43
N GLU A 11 -11.25 -4.76 -9.11
CA GLU A 11 -12.63 -4.74 -8.66
C GLU A 11 -12.93 -5.93 -7.76
N LEU A 12 -13.72 -5.68 -6.72
CA LEU A 12 -14.12 -6.67 -5.73
C LEU A 12 -15.63 -6.68 -5.59
N ASP A 13 -16.20 -7.86 -5.34
CA ASP A 13 -17.65 -8.02 -5.18
C ASP A 13 -18.09 -7.82 -3.73
N VAL A 14 -17.49 -6.86 -3.05
CA VAL A 14 -17.83 -6.51 -1.67
C VAL A 14 -17.96 -5.00 -1.56
N PRO A 15 -18.81 -4.50 -0.64
CA PRO A 15 -19.01 -3.06 -0.49
C PRO A 15 -17.75 -2.34 0.02
N THR A 16 -17.67 -1.06 -0.29
CA THR A 16 -16.49 -0.24 0.06
C THR A 16 -16.19 -0.26 1.55
N GLU A 17 -17.21 -0.21 2.39
CA GLU A 17 -17.00 -0.17 3.84
C GLU A 17 -16.33 -1.45 4.34
N ARG A 18 -16.66 -2.58 3.74
CA ARG A 18 -16.03 -3.85 4.12
C ARG A 18 -14.56 -3.90 3.71
N VAL A 19 -14.24 -3.35 2.55
CA VAL A 19 -12.85 -3.23 2.09
C VAL A 19 -12.06 -2.32 3.02
N LEU A 20 -12.64 -1.15 3.33
CA LEU A 20 -11.98 -0.18 4.20
C LEU A 20 -11.76 -0.74 5.61
N GLU A 21 -12.73 -1.45 6.16
CA GLU A 21 -12.58 -2.06 7.47
C GLU A 21 -11.40 -3.04 7.51
N PHE A 22 -11.26 -3.84 6.45
CA PHE A 22 -10.12 -4.74 6.32
C PHE A 22 -8.81 -3.96 6.28
N LEU A 23 -8.74 -2.92 5.45
CA LEU A 23 -7.51 -2.15 5.26
C LEU A 23 -7.12 -1.35 6.52
N ARG A 24 -8.10 -0.93 7.33
CA ARG A 24 -7.87 -0.21 8.57
C ARG A 24 -7.26 -1.08 9.66
N ASP A 25 -7.43 -2.39 9.58
CA ASP A 25 -6.91 -3.32 10.58
C ASP A 25 -5.46 -3.67 10.26
N TYR A 26 -4.55 -2.85 10.77
CA TYR A 26 -3.12 -3.01 10.53
C TYR A 26 -2.51 -4.15 11.35
N ARG A 27 -3.20 -4.62 12.39
CA ARG A 27 -2.64 -5.65 13.26
C ARG A 27 -2.88 -7.06 12.74
N GLU A 28 -4.12 -7.35 12.34
CA GLU A 28 -4.52 -8.70 11.97
C GLU A 28 -4.71 -8.86 10.46
N ALA A 29 -5.43 -7.94 9.84
CA ALA A 29 -5.82 -8.09 8.44
C ALA A 29 -4.71 -7.75 7.46
N ARG A 30 -4.06 -6.58 7.62
CA ARG A 30 -3.08 -6.09 6.65
C ARG A 30 -1.90 -7.03 6.44
N PRO A 31 -1.32 -7.66 7.47
CA PRO A 31 -0.22 -8.60 7.22
C PRO A 31 -0.60 -9.77 6.33
N LYS A 32 -1.87 -10.15 6.32
CA LYS A 32 -2.33 -11.32 5.56
C LYS A 32 -2.24 -11.14 4.06
N ILE A 33 -2.22 -9.90 3.57
CA ILE A 33 -2.20 -9.63 2.14
C ILE A 33 -0.82 -9.23 1.62
N LEU A 34 0.18 -9.17 2.48
CA LEU A 34 1.54 -8.83 2.08
C LEU A 34 2.22 -10.03 1.41
N THR A 35 2.98 -9.73 0.35
CA THR A 35 3.79 -10.75 -0.33
C THR A 35 5.06 -11.03 0.47
N GLY A 36 5.82 -12.04 0.07
CA GLY A 36 7.09 -12.36 0.72
C GLY A 36 8.16 -11.27 0.60
N ASN A 37 7.90 -10.24 -0.22
CA ASN A 37 8.79 -9.09 -0.32
C ASN A 37 8.84 -8.28 0.97
N TYR A 38 7.79 -8.37 1.79
CA TYR A 38 7.67 -7.63 3.05
C TYR A 38 8.03 -8.54 4.21
N THR A 39 8.96 -8.11 5.04
CA THR A 39 9.38 -8.86 6.23
C THR A 39 9.47 -7.93 7.43
N ALA A 40 9.57 -8.51 8.62
CA ALA A 40 9.67 -7.76 9.87
C ALA A 40 8.53 -6.74 10.06
N TYR A 41 7.34 -7.08 9.58
CA TYR A 41 6.16 -6.22 9.73
C TYR A 41 5.80 -6.05 11.20
N ARG A 42 5.55 -4.80 11.58
CA ARG A 42 5.18 -4.48 12.96
C ARG A 42 4.33 -3.23 13.00
N VAL A 43 3.46 -3.15 14.00
CA VAL A 43 2.69 -1.94 14.30
C VAL A 43 3.42 -1.22 15.44
N GLU A 44 3.84 0.01 15.19
CA GLU A 44 4.60 0.80 16.18
C GLU A 44 3.72 1.74 16.96
N GLN A 45 2.63 2.23 16.35
CA GLN A 45 1.63 3.06 17.02
C GLN A 45 0.25 2.75 16.46
N GLY A 46 -0.78 2.93 17.27
CA GLY A 46 -2.15 2.73 16.83
C GLY A 46 -2.44 1.27 16.56
N GLY A 47 -2.87 0.97 15.36
CA GLY A 47 -3.21 -0.38 14.92
C GLY A 47 -4.49 -0.41 14.12
N HIS A 48 -5.28 0.66 14.16
CA HIS A 48 -6.53 0.74 13.41
C HIS A 48 -6.68 2.14 12.82
N GLY A 49 -6.70 2.23 11.49
CA GLY A 49 -6.99 3.45 10.76
C GLY A 49 -6.00 4.58 10.97
N GLN A 50 -6.50 5.80 10.89
CA GLN A 50 -5.70 7.01 10.97
C GLN A 50 -4.84 7.06 12.22
N GLY A 51 -3.59 7.51 12.06
CA GLY A 51 -2.63 7.61 13.15
C GLY A 51 -1.81 6.37 13.37
N THR A 52 -2.12 5.28 12.69
CA THR A 52 -1.31 4.05 12.77
C THR A 52 0.06 4.29 12.16
N VAL A 53 1.09 3.76 12.82
CA VAL A 53 2.45 3.73 12.29
C VAL A 53 2.89 2.28 12.20
N ILE A 54 3.31 1.88 11.00
CA ILE A 54 3.82 0.53 10.75
C ILE A 54 5.24 0.59 10.24
N GLY A 55 6.00 -0.44 10.51
CA GLY A 55 7.33 -0.61 9.95
C GLY A 55 7.45 -1.95 9.28
N TYR A 56 8.29 -2.01 8.26
CA TYR A 56 8.63 -3.27 7.60
C TYR A 56 9.90 -3.11 6.79
N HIS A 57 10.48 -4.26 6.44
CA HIS A 57 11.60 -4.34 5.52
C HIS A 57 11.05 -4.82 4.17
N PHE A 58 11.43 -4.16 3.09
CA PHE A 58 10.96 -4.49 1.75
C PHE A 58 12.14 -4.81 0.85
N ALA A 59 12.06 -5.94 0.15
CA ALA A 59 13.09 -6.38 -0.78
C ALA A 59 12.49 -6.82 -2.10
N ALA A 60 13.06 -6.34 -3.19
CA ALA A 60 12.65 -6.71 -4.54
C ALA A 60 13.78 -6.44 -5.52
N GLY A 61 13.98 -7.33 -6.47
CA GLY A 61 14.95 -7.14 -7.55
C GLY A 61 16.39 -6.99 -7.09
N GLY A 62 16.76 -7.63 -5.99
CA GLY A 62 18.11 -7.54 -5.43
C GLY A 62 18.36 -6.28 -4.62
N ARG A 63 17.35 -5.49 -4.38
CA ARG A 63 17.45 -4.24 -3.61
C ARG A 63 16.52 -4.29 -2.42
N GLU A 64 16.84 -3.55 -1.35
CA GLU A 64 16.08 -3.63 -0.12
C GLU A 64 16.19 -2.33 0.67
N ARG A 65 15.17 -2.05 1.48
CA ARG A 65 15.20 -0.95 2.42
C ARG A 65 14.11 -1.09 3.46
N ASP A 66 14.28 -0.35 4.56
CA ASP A 66 13.28 -0.26 5.62
C ASP A 66 12.32 0.88 5.35
N TYR A 67 11.05 0.67 5.71
CA TYR A 67 10.01 1.67 5.64
C TYR A 67 9.36 1.85 7.00
N ARG A 68 8.92 3.07 7.25
CA ARG A 68 8.11 3.40 8.42
C ARG A 68 6.97 4.30 7.96
N LEU A 69 5.80 3.73 7.82
CA LEU A 69 4.66 4.41 7.22
C LEU A 69 3.68 4.91 8.29
N ARG A 70 3.21 6.12 8.07
CA ARG A 70 2.21 6.77 8.92
C ARG A 70 0.91 6.91 8.14
N ALA A 71 -0.18 6.40 8.71
CA ALA A 71 -1.47 6.33 8.03
C ALA A 71 -2.33 7.56 8.28
N GLN A 72 -2.95 8.07 7.22
CA GLN A 72 -3.98 9.10 7.26
C GLN A 72 -5.14 8.63 6.41
N GLU A 73 -6.35 8.89 6.86
CA GLU A 73 -7.54 8.46 6.12
C GLU A 73 -8.49 9.62 5.91
N GLN A 74 -9.05 9.72 4.69
CA GLN A 74 -10.07 10.71 4.36
C GLN A 74 -10.87 10.23 3.15
N ASP A 75 -12.19 10.12 3.30
CA ASP A 75 -13.15 9.87 2.20
C ASP A 75 -12.79 8.66 1.32
N GLY A 76 -12.51 7.51 1.94
CA GLY A 76 -12.20 6.29 1.21
C GLY A 76 -10.77 6.21 0.70
N VAL A 77 -9.92 7.17 1.08
CA VAL A 77 -8.51 7.19 0.72
C VAL A 77 -7.68 6.99 1.98
N LEU A 78 -6.87 5.94 1.97
CA LEU A 78 -5.97 5.61 3.06
C LEU A 78 -4.54 5.84 2.56
N GLN A 79 -3.93 6.92 3.03
CA GLN A 79 -2.59 7.31 2.61
C GLN A 79 -1.57 6.90 3.66
N GLU A 80 -0.48 6.29 3.21
CA GLU A 80 0.59 5.80 4.08
C GLU A 80 1.90 6.44 3.63
N ARG A 81 2.39 7.37 4.44
CA ARG A 81 3.55 8.19 4.11
C ARG A 81 4.78 7.73 4.89
N ASP A 82 5.88 7.50 4.18
CA ASP A 82 7.13 7.08 4.80
C ASP A 82 7.78 8.24 5.54
N ASP A 83 8.20 7.99 6.78
CA ASP A 83 8.93 8.97 7.58
C ASP A 83 10.38 9.13 7.12
N LEU A 84 10.88 8.18 6.34
CA LEU A 84 12.31 8.09 6.00
C LEU A 84 12.63 8.60 4.59
N SER A 85 11.61 8.85 3.76
CA SER A 85 11.79 9.21 2.36
C SER A 85 10.58 9.95 1.81
N SER A 86 10.58 10.22 0.52
CA SER A 86 9.45 10.82 -0.18
C SER A 86 8.37 9.80 -0.55
N PHE A 87 8.57 8.51 -0.23
CA PHE A 87 7.64 7.46 -0.61
C PHE A 87 6.28 7.65 0.06
N VAL A 88 5.21 7.54 -0.73
CA VAL A 88 3.82 7.56 -0.27
C VAL A 88 3.08 6.43 -0.97
N SER A 89 2.40 5.59 -0.22
CA SER A 89 1.46 4.65 -0.81
C SER A 89 0.04 5.07 -0.47
N THR A 90 -0.90 4.81 -1.37
CA THR A 90 -2.27 5.26 -1.24
C THR A 90 -3.20 4.15 -1.67
N TRP A 91 -4.15 3.82 -0.79
CA TRP A 91 -5.26 2.93 -1.10
C TRP A 91 -6.48 3.80 -1.38
N THR A 92 -7.06 3.66 -2.55
CA THR A 92 -8.29 4.37 -2.89
C THR A 92 -9.38 3.33 -3.10
N VAL A 93 -10.47 3.47 -2.35
CA VAL A 93 -11.59 2.55 -2.39
C VAL A 93 -12.83 3.33 -2.79
N VAL A 94 -13.39 3.02 -3.96
CA VAL A 94 -14.59 3.68 -4.46
C VAL A 94 -15.62 2.64 -4.86
N PRO A 95 -16.92 2.99 -4.85
CA PRO A 95 -17.93 2.04 -5.34
C PRO A 95 -17.67 1.69 -6.80
N ALA A 96 -17.77 0.41 -7.12
CA ALA A 96 -17.80 -0.01 -8.52
C ALA A 96 -19.18 0.34 -9.10
N GLY A 97 -19.24 0.50 -10.41
CA GLY A 97 -20.43 1.02 -11.07
C GLY A 97 -21.72 0.23 -10.87
N ASN A 98 -21.65 -1.03 -10.45
CA ASN A 98 -22.81 -1.90 -10.37
C ASN A 98 -22.81 -2.76 -9.10
N GLY A 99 -24.00 -2.96 -8.50
CA GLY A 99 -24.25 -4.07 -7.61
C GLY A 99 -23.57 -4.10 -6.25
N GLY A 100 -23.09 -2.98 -5.74
CA GLY A 100 -22.54 -2.93 -4.38
C GLY A 100 -21.11 -3.39 -4.26
N GLY A 101 -20.36 -3.52 -5.37
CA GLY A 101 -18.95 -3.84 -5.35
C GLY A 101 -18.07 -2.62 -5.15
N SER A 102 -16.78 -2.84 -5.17
CA SER A 102 -15.78 -1.81 -4.97
C SER A 102 -14.69 -1.87 -6.04
N SER A 103 -14.11 -0.72 -6.33
CA SER A 103 -12.87 -0.63 -7.11
C SER A 103 -11.77 -0.17 -6.17
N VAL A 104 -10.70 -0.94 -6.07
CA VAL A 104 -9.59 -0.67 -5.17
C VAL A 104 -8.34 -0.41 -5.97
N THR A 105 -7.71 0.74 -5.72
CA THR A 105 -6.43 1.10 -6.33
C THR A 105 -5.37 1.22 -5.25
N LEU A 106 -4.26 0.52 -5.43
CA LEU A 106 -3.08 0.69 -4.60
C LEU A 106 -2.03 1.38 -5.46
N ALA A 107 -1.59 2.55 -5.03
CA ALA A 107 -0.64 3.37 -5.77
C ALA A 107 0.51 3.79 -4.88
N ALA A 108 1.66 3.99 -5.48
CA ALA A 108 2.81 4.56 -4.80
C ALA A 108 3.43 5.66 -5.65
N SER A 109 4.03 6.63 -4.97
CA SER A 109 4.84 7.65 -5.63
C SER A 109 6.05 7.98 -4.77
N TRP A 110 7.13 8.35 -5.42
CA TRP A 110 8.35 8.79 -4.77
C TRP A 110 9.15 9.67 -5.72
N ASP A 111 10.07 10.45 -5.18
CA ASP A 111 10.94 11.27 -6.00
C ASP A 111 11.98 10.40 -6.72
N GLY A 112 12.18 10.66 -7.98
CA GLY A 112 13.17 9.96 -8.77
C GLY A 112 14.60 10.38 -8.43
N ALA A 113 15.54 9.90 -9.22
CA ALA A 113 16.95 10.20 -9.04
C ALA A 113 17.20 11.72 -9.09
N GLY A 114 18.16 12.19 -8.31
CA GLY A 114 18.56 13.60 -8.30
C GLY A 114 18.23 14.36 -7.02
N GLY A 115 17.38 13.83 -6.14
CA GLY A 115 17.18 14.43 -4.82
C GLY A 115 18.23 13.94 -3.83
N ILE A 116 18.21 14.48 -2.62
CA ILE A 116 19.11 14.03 -1.57
C ILE A 116 18.90 12.56 -1.27
N GLY A 117 17.64 12.14 -1.26
CA GLY A 117 17.28 10.74 -1.08
C GLY A 117 17.21 9.94 -2.38
N GLY A 118 17.47 10.55 -3.52
CA GLY A 118 17.21 9.95 -4.83
C GLY A 118 17.92 8.64 -5.07
N ILE A 119 19.10 8.47 -4.55
CA ILE A 119 19.85 7.22 -4.68
C ILE A 119 19.07 6.07 -4.04
N PHE A 120 18.45 6.31 -2.89
CA PHE A 120 17.73 5.29 -2.16
C PHE A 120 16.29 5.17 -2.63
N GLU A 121 15.66 6.27 -3.00
CA GLU A 121 14.25 6.29 -3.40
C GLU A 121 14.03 5.65 -4.77
N GLY A 122 15.04 5.68 -5.63
CA GLY A 122 14.99 5.03 -6.94
C GLY A 122 15.38 3.55 -6.91
N LEU A 123 15.36 2.89 -5.74
CA LEU A 123 15.78 1.49 -5.63
C LEU A 123 14.92 0.52 -6.42
N PHE A 124 13.62 0.77 -6.50
CA PHE A 124 12.69 -0.20 -7.06
C PHE A 124 12.12 0.30 -8.38
N ALA A 125 12.12 -0.58 -9.38
CA ALA A 125 11.55 -0.28 -10.68
C ALA A 125 10.01 -0.23 -10.57
N PRO A 126 9.36 0.78 -11.18
CA PRO A 126 7.90 0.89 -11.11
C PRO A 126 7.17 -0.35 -11.62
N LEU A 127 7.68 -0.98 -12.68
CA LEU A 127 7.05 -2.17 -13.25
C LEU A 127 7.07 -3.35 -12.29
N GLY A 128 8.16 -3.54 -11.58
CA GLY A 128 8.27 -4.59 -10.56
C GLY A 128 7.31 -4.33 -9.40
N LEU A 129 7.23 -3.08 -8.95
CA LEU A 129 6.31 -2.73 -7.87
C LEU A 129 4.85 -2.89 -8.29
N ARG A 130 4.51 -2.58 -9.53
CA ARG A 130 3.15 -2.80 -10.05
C ARG A 130 2.75 -4.27 -9.96
N ARG A 131 3.66 -5.19 -10.25
CA ARG A 131 3.39 -6.63 -10.13
C ARG A 131 3.13 -7.02 -8.68
N ILE A 132 3.94 -6.51 -7.77
CA ILE A 132 3.77 -6.80 -6.35
C ILE A 132 2.42 -6.26 -5.87
N TYR A 133 2.05 -5.06 -6.28
CA TYR A 133 0.77 -4.44 -5.92
C TYR A 133 -0.42 -5.23 -6.48
N ALA A 134 -0.30 -5.73 -7.70
CA ALA A 134 -1.33 -6.59 -8.28
C ALA A 134 -1.50 -7.86 -7.44
N GLN A 135 -0.41 -8.45 -6.98
CA GLN A 135 -0.45 -9.63 -6.11
C GLN A 135 -1.09 -9.32 -4.76
N ILE A 136 -0.80 -8.16 -4.19
CA ILE A 136 -1.43 -7.73 -2.94
C ILE A 136 -2.94 -7.60 -3.13
N LEU A 137 -3.38 -7.00 -4.23
CA LEU A 137 -4.81 -6.86 -4.52
C LEU A 137 -5.48 -8.22 -4.74
N ASP A 138 -4.78 -9.17 -5.37
CA ASP A 138 -5.29 -10.54 -5.50
C ASP A 138 -5.48 -11.19 -4.13
N ARG A 139 -4.53 -10.98 -3.23
CA ARG A 139 -4.61 -11.50 -1.86
C ARG A 139 -5.73 -10.83 -1.08
N LEU A 140 -5.93 -9.54 -1.29
CA LEU A 140 -7.05 -8.82 -0.69
C LEU A 140 -8.39 -9.42 -1.14
N ALA A 141 -8.53 -9.66 -2.44
CA ALA A 141 -9.73 -10.28 -2.98
C ALA A 141 -9.98 -11.65 -2.36
N ALA A 142 -8.95 -12.47 -2.28
CA ALA A 142 -9.07 -13.80 -1.67
C ALA A 142 -9.46 -13.71 -0.20
N ALA A 143 -8.86 -12.78 0.55
CA ALA A 143 -9.15 -12.61 1.97
C ALA A 143 -10.60 -12.16 2.22
N LEU A 144 -11.17 -11.41 1.29
CA LEU A 144 -12.56 -10.94 1.39
C LEU A 144 -13.56 -11.88 0.72
N GLY A 145 -13.09 -13.00 0.16
CA GLY A 145 -13.98 -14.01 -0.43
C GLY A 145 -14.49 -13.66 -1.82
N THR A 146 -13.76 -12.88 -2.57
CA THR A 146 -14.21 -12.41 -3.88
C THR A 146 -13.19 -12.59 -5.00
#